data_043c806e03448a8e7bdc2a0603b42ae9
#
_entry.id   043c806e03448a8e7bdc2a0603b42ae9
#
_cell.length_a   1.000
_cell.length_b   1.000
_cell.length_c   1.000
_cell.angle_alpha   90.00
_cell.angle_beta   90.00
_cell.angle_gamma   90.00
#
_symmetry.space_group_name_H-M   'P 1'
#
loop_
_entity.id
_entity.type
_entity.pdbx_description
1 polymer ?
#
loop_
_entity_poly.entity_id
_entity_poly.type
_entity_poly.pdbx_seq_one_letter_code
_entity_poly.pdbx_strand_id
1 'polypeptide(L)'
;MSTDHANRVSPPQKTDPVFLHVKAGMAVIIKNTDGSWRMADVVNVIGSAKNPKVPKFFQITYVDNHVTNWVNAALVSHIVPRV
;
A
#
# COMPACT_ATOMS: atom_id res chain seq x y z
N MET A 1 19.07 29.28 4.63
CA MET A 1 18.85 29.06 4.33
C MET A 1 18.44 28.43 4.35
N SER A 2 18.50 28.45 4.29
CA SER A 2 18.18 27.81 3.95
C SER A 2 17.75 27.12 3.92
N THR A 3 17.84 27.11 3.94
CA THR A 3 17.53 26.47 3.62
C THR A 3 17.06 25.82 3.67
N ASP A 4 17.24 25.79 3.70
CA ASP A 4 16.85 25.23 3.42
C ASP A 4 16.44 24.68 3.39
N HIS A 5 16.64 24.67 3.39
CA HIS A 5 16.20 24.14 2.93
C HIS A 5 15.71 23.46 2.98
N ALA A 6 16.00 23.46 3.03
CA ALA A 6 15.55 22.92 2.74
C ALA A 6 15.01 22.30 2.93
N ASN A 7 15.26 22.37 2.98
CA ASN A 7 14.71 21.88 2.78
C ASN A 7 14.03 21.35 2.77
N ARG A 8 14.23 21.26 2.87
CA ARG A 8 13.54 21.03 2.54
C ARG A 8 12.81 20.37 2.28
N VAL A 9 12.89 20.01 2.46
CA VAL A 9 12.17 19.62 1.98
C VAL A 9 11.22 19.02 1.89
N SER A 10 11.03 18.85 1.96
CA SER A 10 10.16 18.51 1.68
C SER A 10 9.33 18.06 1.48
N PRO A 11 9.14 17.82 1.43
CA PRO A 11 8.32 17.43 1.13
C PRO A 11 7.39 16.95 1.12
N PRO A 12 7.38 16.61 0.71
CA PRO A 12 6.48 16.30 0.48
C PRO A 12 5.62 15.72 0.97
N GLN A 13 5.62 15.73 1.34
CA GLN A 13 4.88 15.30 1.51
C GLN A 13 3.94 14.85 1.62
N LYS A 14 3.93 15.35 1.61
CA LYS A 14 2.90 14.79 1.65
C LYS A 14 2.54 13.76 1.24
N THR A 15 1.96 14.04 1.24
CA THR A 15 2.38 12.69 1.39
C THR A 15 1.25 11.72 1.15
N ASP A 16 1.23 11.14 -0.01
CA ASP A 16 0.18 10.22 -0.39
C ASP A 16 0.29 8.91 0.39
N PRO A 17 -0.83 8.31 0.81
CA PRO A 17 -0.82 6.97 1.35
C PRO A 17 -0.23 5.97 0.35
N VAL A 18 0.48 4.97 0.86
CA VAL A 18 1.15 3.97 0.03
C VAL A 18 0.15 3.25 -0.87
N PHE A 19 -1.06 2.98 -0.37
CA PHE A 19 -2.04 2.21 -1.12
C PHE A 19 -2.47 2.87 -2.43
N LEU A 20 -2.28 4.17 -2.59
CA LEU A 20 -2.63 4.85 -3.84
C LEU A 20 -1.76 4.38 -5.02
N HIS A 21 -0.61 3.81 -4.74
CA HIS A 21 0.33 3.37 -5.77
C HIS A 21 0.31 1.86 -6.00
N VAL A 22 -0.55 1.14 -5.29
CA VAL A 22 -0.61 -0.32 -5.38
C VAL A 22 -1.46 -0.75 -6.57
N LYS A 23 -0.94 -1.69 -7.34
CA LYS A 23 -1.62 -2.27 -8.51
C LYS A 23 -1.55 -3.79 -8.44
N ALA A 24 -2.45 -4.45 -9.17
CA ALA A 24 -2.42 -5.90 -9.29
C ALA A 24 -1.06 -6.34 -9.84
N GLY A 25 -0.54 -7.42 -9.27
CA GLY A 25 0.78 -7.95 -9.61
C GLY A 25 1.91 -7.48 -8.70
N MET A 26 1.66 -6.47 -7.89
CA MET A 26 2.66 -5.98 -6.95
C MET A 26 2.69 -6.83 -5.68
N ALA A 27 3.86 -6.91 -5.06
CA ALA A 27 4.01 -7.47 -3.72
C ALA A 27 3.98 -6.34 -2.70
N VAL A 28 3.31 -6.58 -1.59
CA VAL A 28 3.13 -5.57 -0.54
C VAL A 28 3.35 -6.18 0.83
N ILE A 29 3.65 -5.33 1.81
CA ILE A 29 3.66 -5.69 3.22
C ILE A 29 2.38 -5.17 3.84
N ILE A 30 1.66 -6.06 4.51
CA ILE A 30 0.42 -5.74 5.19
C ILE A 30 0.68 -5.77 6.69
N LYS A 31 0.30 -4.68 7.35
CA LYS A 31 0.33 -4.62 8.80
C LYS A 31 -1.08 -4.89 9.33
N ASN A 32 -1.25 -6.04 9.94
CA ASN A 32 -2.54 -6.43 10.50
C ASN A 32 -2.86 -5.66 11.77
N THR A 33 -4.13 -5.67 12.15
CA THR A 33 -4.59 -4.95 13.34
C THR A 33 -4.00 -5.50 14.64
N ASP A 34 -3.53 -6.76 14.63
CA ASP A 34 -2.84 -7.36 15.78
C ASP A 34 -1.35 -6.98 15.84
N GLY A 35 -0.89 -6.17 14.91
CA GLY A 35 0.51 -5.72 14.86
C GLY A 35 1.43 -6.60 14.04
N SER A 36 0.95 -7.74 13.53
CA SER A 36 1.79 -8.61 12.71
C SER A 36 1.98 -8.04 11.32
N TRP A 37 3.11 -8.40 10.71
CA TRP A 37 3.48 -7.99 9.36
C TRP A 37 3.49 -9.22 8.46
N ARG A 38 2.87 -9.11 7.28
CA ARG A 38 2.83 -10.23 6.33
C ARG A 38 3.03 -9.71 4.93
N MET A 39 3.77 -10.48 4.13
CA MET A 39 3.94 -10.19 2.71
C MET A 39 2.82 -10.86 1.92
N ALA A 40 2.32 -10.17 0.92
CA ALA A 40 1.26 -10.67 0.06
C ALA A 40 1.43 -10.16 -1.37
N ASP A 41 0.89 -10.93 -2.31
CA ASP A 41 0.77 -10.50 -3.70
C ASP A 41 -0.62 -9.92 -3.93
N VAL A 42 -0.70 -8.79 -4.60
CA VAL A 42 -1.97 -8.15 -4.93
C VAL A 42 -2.54 -8.81 -6.17
N VAL A 43 -3.74 -9.35 -6.05
CA VAL A 43 -4.45 -10.02 -7.16
C VAL A 43 -5.39 -9.06 -7.84
N ASN A 44 -6.15 -8.28 -7.07
CA ASN A 44 -7.11 -7.32 -7.57
C ASN A 44 -7.13 -6.07 -6.72
N VAL A 45 -7.54 -4.97 -7.34
CA VAL A 45 -7.72 -3.68 -6.67
C VAL A 45 -9.16 -3.25 -6.87
N ILE A 46 -9.86 -2.98 -5.76
CA ILE A 46 -11.22 -2.48 -5.78
C ILE A 46 -11.22 -1.03 -5.34
N GLY A 47 -11.68 -0.15 -6.21
CA GLY A 47 -11.79 1.27 -5.91
C GLY A 47 -13.00 1.61 -5.06
N SER A 48 -13.01 2.79 -4.48
CA SER A 48 -14.16 3.25 -3.73
C SER A 48 -15.33 3.58 -4.67
N ALA A 49 -16.55 3.51 -4.14
CA ALA A 49 -17.75 3.79 -4.93
C ALA A 49 -17.77 5.24 -5.42
N LYS A 50 -17.24 6.17 -4.63
CA LYS A 50 -17.23 7.58 -4.98
C LYS A 50 -16.11 7.94 -5.93
N ASN A 51 -14.97 7.26 -5.81
CA ASN A 51 -13.81 7.54 -6.64
C ASN A 51 -13.10 6.22 -6.95
N PRO A 52 -13.44 5.57 -8.09
CA PRO A 52 -12.85 4.28 -8.43
C PRO A 52 -11.33 4.29 -8.60
N LYS A 53 -10.73 5.47 -8.74
CA LYS A 53 -9.27 5.59 -8.82
C LYS A 53 -8.58 5.49 -7.47
N VAL A 54 -9.35 5.61 -6.38
CA VAL A 54 -8.81 5.49 -5.02
C VAL A 54 -9.09 4.08 -4.52
N PRO A 55 -8.05 3.27 -4.28
CA PRO A 55 -8.25 1.90 -3.79
C PRO A 55 -8.91 1.89 -2.43
N LYS A 56 -9.85 0.99 -2.25
CA LYS A 56 -10.52 0.77 -0.96
C LYS A 56 -10.20 -0.59 -0.38
N PHE A 57 -10.19 -1.62 -1.23
CA PHE A 57 -9.86 -2.99 -0.83
C PHE A 57 -8.91 -3.60 -1.84
N PHE A 58 -8.04 -4.47 -1.35
CA PHE A 58 -7.21 -5.31 -2.20
C PHE A 58 -7.58 -6.77 -1.96
N GLN A 59 -7.67 -7.52 -3.07
CA GLN A 59 -7.65 -8.96 -2.99
C GLN A 59 -6.19 -9.39 -3.03
N ILE A 60 -5.74 -10.08 -2.01
CA ILE A 60 -4.34 -10.47 -1.87
C ILE A 60 -4.22 -11.96 -1.62
N THR A 61 -3.07 -12.49 -1.98
CA THR A 61 -2.68 -13.86 -1.62
C THR A 61 -1.43 -13.78 -0.76
N TYR A 62 -1.53 -14.26 0.48
CA TYR A 62 -0.40 -14.26 1.38
C TYR A 62 0.68 -15.21 0.87
N VAL A 63 1.94 -14.74 0.91
CA VAL A 63 3.07 -15.48 0.38
C VAL A 63 3.37 -16.72 1.21
N ASP A 64 3.16 -16.65 2.53
CA ASP A 64 3.55 -17.72 3.44
C ASP A 64 2.61 -18.92 3.42
N ASN A 65 1.31 -18.72 3.17
CA ASN A 65 0.35 -19.83 3.21
C ASN A 65 -0.55 -19.91 1.98
N HIS A 66 -0.35 -19.02 1.01
CA HIS A 66 -1.12 -18.95 -0.24
C HIS A 66 -2.63 -18.77 -0.04
N VAL A 67 -3.03 -18.24 1.10
CA VAL A 67 -4.45 -17.93 1.35
C VAL A 67 -4.79 -16.60 0.69
N THR A 68 -5.88 -16.59 -0.06
CA THR A 68 -6.40 -15.39 -0.71
C THR A 68 -7.45 -14.74 0.19
N ASN A 69 -7.33 -13.43 0.35
CA ASN A 69 -8.20 -12.68 1.25
C ASN A 69 -8.43 -11.26 0.73
N TRP A 70 -9.48 -10.63 1.22
CA TRP A 70 -9.73 -9.22 0.98
C TRP A 70 -9.25 -8.43 2.19
N VAL A 71 -8.50 -7.37 1.93
CA VAL A 71 -7.99 -6.50 3.00
C VAL A 71 -8.30 -5.06 2.67
N ASN A 72 -8.48 -4.26 3.73
CA ASN A 72 -8.65 -2.82 3.57
C ASN A 72 -7.33 -2.22 3.05
N ALA A 73 -7.45 -1.33 2.06
CA ALA A 73 -6.27 -0.72 1.45
C ALA A 73 -5.36 -0.02 2.47
N ALA A 74 -5.94 0.55 3.52
CA ALA A 74 -5.17 1.24 4.55
C ALA A 74 -4.23 0.33 5.33
N LEU A 75 -4.41 -0.99 5.27
CA LEU A 75 -3.52 -1.95 5.94
C LEU A 75 -2.21 -2.16 5.19
N VAL A 76 -2.13 -1.74 3.92
CA VAL A 76 -0.88 -1.84 3.17
C VAL A 76 0.10 -0.81 3.70
N SER A 77 1.24 -1.29 4.17
CA SER A 77 2.27 -0.46 4.77
C SER A 77 3.38 -0.10 3.80
N HIS A 78 3.78 -1.06 2.96
CA HIS A 78 4.90 -0.90 2.03
C HIS A 78 4.63 -1.65 0.74
N ILE A 79 5.19 -1.14 -0.35
CA ILE A 79 5.27 -1.87 -1.62
C ILE A 79 6.66 -2.49 -1.69
N VAL A 80 6.71 -3.79 -1.98
CA VAL A 80 7.98 -4.51 -2.10
C VAL A 80 8.45 -4.41 -3.55
N PRO A 81 9.61 -3.80 -3.80
CA PRO A 81 10.13 -3.72 -5.17
C PRO A 81 10.41 -5.10 -5.73
N ARG A 82 10.08 -5.30 -6.99
CA ARG A 82 10.45 -6.50 -7.72
C ARG A 82 11.57 -6.16 -8.71
N VAL A 83 12.52 -7.03 -8.77
CA VAL A 83 13.65 -6.83 -9.66
C VAL A 83 13.47 -7.69 -10.91
#